data_60ffa33bab42fff61fd5fba4fa71bc96
#
_entry.id   60ffa33bab42fff61fd5fba4fa71bc96
#
_cell.length_a   1.000
_cell.length_b   1.000
_cell.length_c   1.000
_cell.angle_alpha   90.00
_cell.angle_beta   90.00
_cell.angle_gamma   90.00
#
_symmetry.space_group_name_H-M   'P 1'
#
loop_
_entity.id
_entity.type
_entity.pdbx_description
1 polymer ?
#
loop_
_entity_poly.entity_id
_entity_poly.type
_entity_poly.pdbx_seq_one_letter_code
_entity_poly.pdbx_strand_id
1 'polypeptide(L)'
;NVEAVTVPPAGEMPLTEAARARALRAFKKKPRLSEELAVLSAGGTPAGAELFMPLFYDDAYLQDYLSEDAILLIDEPQRVEESAKVAHMEHLDTVSALLADGNAEPEQAELLGRPSVLLAQLDTPRTATLFALTRTYGLIAPKCLFRFETRPATKYLAAQDILASDVASWRKAGTTAVIYAGSHSVRLQDQLLDMDVHAAVTDALTRPLVPGEVIITGESIEKGFEYPEIKLVAVSEAELYGAVQKRTAAAHKKRPQLAFSELSVGDLVVHELHGVGRFVGVITLTVGGVTRDYLHLAYAGGEKLYIPTDQLDRVQKYIGGEEE
;
A
#
# COMPACT_ATOMS: atom_id res chain seq x y z
N ASN A 1 -30.52 -30.19 -2.52
CA ASN A 1 -30.77 -29.38 -1.31
C ASN A 1 -29.47 -28.80 -0.88
N VAL A 2 -29.39 -27.45 -0.75
CA VAL A 2 -28.24 -26.73 -0.23
C VAL A 2 -28.53 -26.45 1.25
N GLU A 3 -27.66 -26.92 2.16
CA GLU A 3 -27.87 -26.77 3.61
C GLU A 3 -27.59 -25.35 4.12
N ALA A 4 -26.70 -24.61 3.42
CA ALA A 4 -26.41 -23.20 3.73
C ALA A 4 -25.94 -22.47 2.47
N VAL A 5 -26.28 -21.19 2.38
CA VAL A 5 -25.80 -20.27 1.35
C VAL A 5 -25.31 -18.99 2.04
N THR A 6 -24.07 -18.60 1.78
CA THR A 6 -23.55 -17.31 2.20
C THR A 6 -23.82 -16.29 1.09
N VAL A 7 -24.64 -15.29 1.38
CA VAL A 7 -24.94 -14.20 0.44
C VAL A 7 -24.16 -12.98 0.92
N PRO A 8 -23.13 -12.54 0.17
CA PRO A 8 -22.44 -11.30 0.50
C PRO A 8 -23.34 -10.09 0.23
N PRO A 9 -23.10 -8.93 0.86
CA PRO A 9 -23.83 -7.71 0.55
C PRO A 9 -23.65 -7.31 -0.92
N ALA A 10 -24.73 -6.84 -1.53
CA ALA A 10 -24.74 -6.41 -2.94
C ALA A 10 -24.12 -5.01 -3.15
N GLY A 11 -23.82 -4.27 -2.08
CA GLY A 11 -23.25 -2.94 -2.09
C GLY A 11 -22.49 -2.65 -0.81
N GLU A 12 -21.63 -1.65 -0.85
CA GLU A 12 -20.78 -1.24 0.26
C GLU A 12 -21.53 -0.43 1.33
N MET A 13 -22.70 0.13 0.99
CA MET A 13 -23.51 0.95 1.87
C MET A 13 -24.83 0.29 2.26
N PRO A 14 -24.92 -0.44 3.38
CA PRO A 14 -26.18 -1.02 3.85
C PRO A 14 -27.10 0.08 4.35
N LEU A 15 -28.30 0.22 3.78
CA LEU A 15 -29.30 1.18 4.21
C LEU A 15 -30.14 0.65 5.38
N THR A 16 -29.68 0.91 6.61
CA THR A 16 -30.48 0.68 7.82
C THR A 16 -31.66 1.65 7.89
N GLU A 17 -32.69 1.32 8.67
CA GLU A 17 -33.83 2.23 8.88
C GLU A 17 -33.39 3.57 9.49
N ALA A 18 -32.43 3.55 10.42
CA ALA A 18 -31.88 4.74 11.05
C ALA A 18 -31.14 5.63 10.02
N ALA A 19 -30.26 5.04 9.20
CA ALA A 19 -29.55 5.74 8.14
C ALA A 19 -30.51 6.35 7.13
N ARG A 20 -31.51 5.59 6.69
CA ARG A 20 -32.56 6.07 5.79
C ARG A 20 -33.34 7.25 6.39
N ALA A 21 -33.75 7.15 7.65
CA ALA A 21 -34.47 8.22 8.34
C ALA A 21 -33.63 9.48 8.49
N ARG A 22 -32.31 9.34 8.72
CA ARG A 22 -31.37 10.46 8.79
C ARG A 22 -31.25 11.14 7.42
N ALA A 23 -30.99 10.37 6.37
CA ALA A 23 -30.85 10.88 5.01
C ALA A 23 -32.15 11.55 4.50
N LEU A 24 -33.32 10.97 4.76
CA LEU A 24 -34.59 11.58 4.40
C LEU A 24 -34.78 12.97 5.02
N ARG A 25 -34.35 13.18 6.26
CA ARG A 25 -34.40 14.51 6.93
C ARG A 25 -33.42 15.49 6.28
N ALA A 26 -32.26 15.03 5.87
CA ALA A 26 -31.25 15.86 5.24
C ALA A 26 -31.65 16.25 3.80
N PHE A 27 -32.07 15.28 2.99
CA PHE A 27 -32.42 15.48 1.58
C PHE A 27 -33.65 16.38 1.40
N LYS A 28 -34.64 16.37 2.32
CA LYS A 28 -35.77 17.30 2.31
C LYS A 28 -35.38 18.76 2.30
N LYS A 29 -34.18 19.11 2.78
CA LYS A 29 -33.66 20.48 2.81
C LYS A 29 -32.85 20.83 1.56
N LYS A 30 -32.74 19.90 0.59
CA LYS A 30 -31.87 20.00 -0.59
C LYS A 30 -32.71 19.86 -1.86
N PRO A 31 -33.17 20.97 -2.48
CA PRO A 31 -34.02 20.89 -3.67
C PRO A 31 -33.41 20.15 -4.86
N ARG A 32 -32.06 20.13 -4.96
CA ARG A 32 -31.33 19.44 -6.03
C ARG A 32 -31.41 17.92 -5.91
N LEU A 33 -31.60 17.41 -4.72
CA LEU A 33 -31.67 15.96 -4.44
C LEU A 33 -33.11 15.45 -4.41
N SER A 34 -34.00 16.04 -5.19
CA SER A 34 -35.44 15.69 -5.22
C SER A 34 -35.70 14.30 -5.82
N GLU A 35 -34.90 13.89 -6.80
CA GLU A 35 -34.98 12.54 -7.40
C GLU A 35 -34.48 11.48 -6.43
N GLU A 36 -33.34 11.70 -5.81
CA GLU A 36 -32.75 10.82 -4.79
C GLU A 36 -33.69 10.71 -3.57
N LEU A 37 -34.31 11.83 -3.18
CA LEU A 37 -35.31 11.86 -2.12
C LEU A 37 -36.53 10.99 -2.47
N ALA A 38 -37.02 11.03 -3.71
CA ALA A 38 -38.14 10.23 -4.16
C ALA A 38 -37.79 8.73 -4.11
N VAL A 39 -36.62 8.33 -4.63
CA VAL A 39 -36.11 6.96 -4.58
C VAL A 39 -35.99 6.48 -3.14
N LEU A 40 -35.37 7.29 -2.28
CA LEU A 40 -35.16 6.96 -0.87
C LEU A 40 -36.49 6.81 -0.12
N SER A 41 -37.48 7.68 -0.43
CA SER A 41 -38.84 7.65 0.15
C SER A 41 -39.62 6.41 -0.28
N ALA A 42 -39.40 5.92 -1.51
CA ALA A 42 -40.01 4.71 -2.03
C ALA A 42 -39.34 3.42 -1.50
N GLY A 43 -38.31 3.53 -0.65
CA GLY A 43 -37.62 2.38 -0.09
C GLY A 43 -36.40 1.92 -0.90
N GLY A 44 -36.09 2.56 -2.02
CA GLY A 44 -34.93 2.28 -2.86
C GLY A 44 -33.62 2.88 -2.33
N THR A 45 -32.51 2.58 -3.01
CA THR A 45 -31.20 3.19 -2.83
C THR A 45 -30.94 4.13 -4.01
N PRO A 46 -30.72 5.42 -3.81
CA PRO A 46 -30.38 6.34 -4.89
C PRO A 46 -29.07 5.92 -5.57
N ALA A 47 -28.96 6.17 -6.87
CA ALA A 47 -27.68 6.00 -7.58
C ALA A 47 -26.66 7.01 -7.01
N GLY A 48 -25.41 6.56 -6.80
CA GLY A 48 -24.38 7.42 -6.21
C GLY A 48 -24.61 7.76 -4.72
N ALA A 49 -25.43 6.96 -4.00
CA ALA A 49 -25.72 7.19 -2.58
C ALA A 49 -24.45 7.27 -1.72
N GLU A 50 -23.38 6.57 -2.12
CA GLU A 50 -22.07 6.60 -1.50
C GLU A 50 -21.42 8.00 -1.48
N LEU A 51 -21.73 8.84 -2.46
CA LEU A 51 -21.25 10.23 -2.51
C LEU A 51 -21.88 11.11 -1.42
N PHE A 52 -22.99 10.68 -0.84
CA PHE A 52 -23.72 11.36 0.21
C PHE A 52 -23.62 10.64 1.56
N MET A 53 -22.62 9.77 1.72
CA MET A 53 -22.43 8.96 2.95
C MET A 53 -22.49 9.78 4.25
N PRO A 54 -21.95 11.00 4.34
CA PRO A 54 -22.05 11.84 5.55
C PRO A 54 -23.48 12.20 5.94
N LEU A 55 -24.43 12.17 4.99
CA LEU A 55 -25.86 12.39 5.26
C LEU A 55 -26.57 11.13 5.82
N PHE A 56 -25.97 9.97 5.66
CA PHE A 56 -26.50 8.68 6.12
C PHE A 56 -25.89 8.23 7.44
N TYR A 57 -24.59 8.40 7.59
CA TYR A 57 -23.78 7.86 8.69
C TYR A 57 -22.89 8.92 9.32
N ASP A 58 -22.46 8.67 10.53
CA ASP A 58 -21.37 9.39 11.16
C ASP A 58 -20.04 8.82 10.66
N ASP A 59 -18.97 9.61 10.81
CA ASP A 59 -17.63 9.17 10.44
C ASP A 59 -17.24 7.91 11.21
N ALA A 60 -16.62 6.97 10.51
CA ALA A 60 -16.00 5.79 11.08
C ALA A 60 -14.58 5.63 10.54
N TYR A 61 -13.66 5.28 11.41
CA TYR A 61 -12.25 5.12 11.10
C TYR A 61 -11.84 3.66 11.27
N LEU A 62 -10.73 3.27 10.66
CA LEU A 62 -10.21 1.90 10.75
C LEU A 62 -10.06 1.43 12.20
N GLN A 63 -9.68 2.33 13.09
CA GLN A 63 -9.50 2.04 14.52
C GLN A 63 -10.79 1.60 15.21
N ASP A 64 -11.94 2.07 14.76
CA ASP A 64 -13.25 1.72 15.32
C ASP A 64 -13.60 0.23 15.10
N TYR A 65 -12.91 -0.42 14.15
CA TYR A 65 -13.07 -1.83 13.84
C TYR A 65 -12.01 -2.73 14.49
N LEU A 66 -11.04 -2.16 15.19
CA LEU A 66 -9.98 -2.92 15.86
C LEU A 66 -10.43 -3.31 17.26
N SER A 67 -9.95 -4.46 17.75
CA SER A 67 -10.15 -4.87 19.13
C SER A 67 -9.39 -3.95 20.09
N GLU A 68 -9.86 -3.84 21.34
CA GLU A 68 -9.23 -2.99 22.35
C GLU A 68 -7.78 -3.36 22.66
N ASP A 69 -7.38 -4.61 22.40
CA ASP A 69 -6.03 -5.13 22.60
C ASP A 69 -5.15 -5.07 21.34
N ALA A 70 -5.66 -4.55 20.24
CA ALA A 70 -4.91 -4.39 19.01
C ALA A 70 -3.70 -3.47 19.19
N ILE A 71 -2.56 -3.86 18.63
CA ILE A 71 -1.35 -3.03 18.54
C ILE A 71 -1.33 -2.38 17.16
N LEU A 72 -1.21 -1.08 17.14
CA LEU A 72 -1.11 -0.29 15.92
C LEU A 72 0.36 -0.03 15.59
N LEU A 73 0.80 -0.50 14.42
CA LEU A 73 2.14 -0.23 13.91
C LEU A 73 2.04 0.77 12.75
N ILE A 74 2.69 1.92 12.89
CA ILE A 74 2.69 2.97 11.88
C ILE A 74 4.11 3.09 11.31
N ASP A 75 4.26 2.71 10.05
CA ASP A 75 5.52 2.85 9.33
C ASP A 75 5.64 4.25 8.74
N GLU A 76 6.75 4.95 9.04
CA GLU A 76 7.05 6.31 8.61
C GLU A 76 5.88 7.29 8.84
N PRO A 77 5.48 7.58 10.09
CA PRO A 77 4.29 8.36 10.40
C PRO A 77 4.23 9.74 9.74
N GLN A 78 5.38 10.37 9.46
CA GLN A 78 5.41 11.62 8.70
C GLN A 78 4.90 11.45 7.27
N ARG A 79 5.25 10.34 6.62
CA ARG A 79 4.75 10.03 5.27
C ARG A 79 3.26 9.75 5.28
N VAL A 80 2.76 9.10 6.33
CA VAL A 80 1.31 8.89 6.53
C VAL A 80 0.60 10.23 6.68
N GLU A 81 1.14 11.13 7.49
CA GLU A 81 0.60 12.48 7.69
C GLU A 81 0.59 13.29 6.38
N GLU A 82 1.71 13.32 5.67
CA GLU A 82 1.84 14.02 4.39
C GLU A 82 0.87 13.46 3.35
N SER A 83 0.80 12.15 3.20
CA SER A 83 -0.12 11.49 2.26
C SER A 83 -1.59 11.78 2.60
N ALA A 84 -1.96 11.75 3.88
CA ALA A 84 -3.31 12.09 4.32
C ALA A 84 -3.67 13.55 4.01
N LYS A 85 -2.74 14.48 4.24
CA LYS A 85 -2.95 15.90 3.91
C LYS A 85 -3.13 16.13 2.42
N VAL A 86 -2.27 15.51 1.60
CA VAL A 86 -2.35 15.63 0.14
C VAL A 86 -3.69 15.07 -0.36
N ALA A 87 -4.05 13.86 0.04
CA ALA A 87 -5.32 13.25 -0.38
C ALA A 87 -6.54 14.09 0.03
N HIS A 88 -6.52 14.65 1.25
CA HIS A 88 -7.61 15.51 1.71
C HIS A 88 -7.70 16.82 0.90
N MET A 89 -6.57 17.45 0.58
CA MET A 89 -6.54 18.66 -0.24
C MET A 89 -7.05 18.39 -1.66
N GLU A 90 -6.58 17.32 -2.31
CA GLU A 90 -7.03 16.93 -3.66
C GLU A 90 -8.56 16.66 -3.69
N HIS A 91 -9.07 16.03 -2.62
CA HIS A 91 -10.51 15.81 -2.47
C HIS A 91 -11.27 17.13 -2.36
N LEU A 92 -10.82 18.06 -1.51
CA LEU A 92 -11.45 19.35 -1.34
C LEU A 92 -11.43 20.20 -2.62
N ASP A 93 -10.33 20.16 -3.36
CA ASP A 93 -10.20 20.86 -4.65
C ASP A 93 -11.19 20.29 -5.67
N THR A 94 -11.33 18.97 -5.73
CA THR A 94 -12.29 18.28 -6.60
C THR A 94 -13.72 18.65 -6.24
N VAL A 95 -14.08 18.57 -4.96
CA VAL A 95 -15.45 18.92 -4.51
C VAL A 95 -15.73 20.41 -4.74
N SER A 96 -14.75 21.29 -4.53
CA SER A 96 -14.89 22.73 -4.76
C SER A 96 -15.19 23.05 -6.23
N ALA A 97 -14.50 22.37 -7.16
CA ALA A 97 -14.78 22.51 -8.60
C ALA A 97 -16.18 22.02 -8.94
N LEU A 98 -16.60 20.86 -8.44
CA LEU A 98 -17.94 20.32 -8.66
C LEU A 98 -19.04 21.20 -8.05
N LEU A 99 -18.79 21.81 -6.89
CA LEU A 99 -19.71 22.78 -6.27
C LEU A 99 -19.86 24.03 -7.12
N ALA A 100 -18.78 24.56 -7.70
CA ALA A 100 -18.81 25.72 -8.58
C ALA A 100 -19.67 25.46 -9.83
N ASP A 101 -19.59 24.24 -10.38
CA ASP A 101 -20.39 23.79 -11.51
C ASP A 101 -21.82 23.36 -11.13
N GLY A 102 -22.14 23.36 -9.84
CA GLY A 102 -23.43 22.92 -9.32
C GLY A 102 -23.68 21.41 -9.36
N ASN A 103 -22.62 20.61 -9.46
CA ASN A 103 -22.67 19.16 -9.61
C ASN A 103 -22.35 18.41 -8.30
N ALA A 104 -22.20 19.11 -7.19
CA ALA A 104 -21.96 18.52 -5.87
C ALA A 104 -22.79 19.22 -4.78
N GLU A 105 -22.85 18.59 -3.62
CA GLU A 105 -23.38 19.16 -2.37
C GLU A 105 -22.23 19.37 -1.37
N PRO A 106 -22.30 20.39 -0.48
CA PRO A 106 -21.22 20.72 0.45
C PRO A 106 -20.77 19.55 1.35
N GLU A 107 -21.69 18.66 1.70
CA GLU A 107 -21.40 17.50 2.56
C GLU A 107 -20.48 16.47 1.90
N GLN A 108 -20.33 16.51 0.59
CA GLN A 108 -19.37 15.65 -0.11
C GLN A 108 -17.91 16.00 0.25
N ALA A 109 -17.66 17.23 0.73
CA ALA A 109 -16.35 17.60 1.27
C ALA A 109 -15.98 16.80 2.54
N GLU A 110 -16.97 16.26 3.24
CA GLU A 110 -16.80 15.47 4.47
C GLU A 110 -16.61 13.97 4.19
N LEU A 111 -16.68 13.52 2.93
CA LEU A 111 -16.46 12.12 2.57
C LEU A 111 -15.06 11.61 2.95
N LEU A 112 -14.08 12.48 2.91
CA LEU A 112 -12.74 12.16 3.36
C LEU A 112 -12.46 12.88 4.69
N GLY A 113 -12.30 12.10 5.75
CA GLY A 113 -12.07 12.61 7.10
C GLY A 113 -10.86 13.54 7.18
N ARG A 114 -10.87 14.45 8.14
CA ARG A 114 -9.79 15.43 8.35
C ARG A 114 -8.53 14.71 8.84
N PRO A 115 -7.35 14.95 8.22
CA PRO A 115 -6.10 14.31 8.62
C PRO A 115 -5.75 14.49 10.10
N SER A 116 -6.05 15.66 10.68
CA SER A 116 -5.80 15.92 12.10
C SER A 116 -6.63 15.03 13.03
N VAL A 117 -7.86 14.70 12.66
CA VAL A 117 -8.73 13.80 13.43
C VAL A 117 -8.21 12.37 13.33
N LEU A 118 -7.90 11.91 12.11
CA LEU A 118 -7.31 10.59 11.90
C LEU A 118 -6.03 10.41 12.72
N LEU A 119 -5.11 11.35 12.64
CA LEU A 119 -3.82 11.27 13.33
C LEU A 119 -3.95 11.31 14.84
N ALA A 120 -4.91 12.10 15.37
CA ALA A 120 -5.20 12.11 16.80
C ALA A 120 -5.73 10.76 17.30
N GLN A 121 -6.49 10.04 16.48
CA GLN A 121 -6.98 8.70 16.81
C GLN A 121 -5.88 7.63 16.73
N LEU A 122 -4.81 7.86 15.96
CA LEU A 122 -3.65 6.98 15.90
C LEU A 122 -2.75 7.07 17.14
N ASP A 123 -2.83 8.16 17.92
CA ASP A 123 -2.03 8.36 19.14
C ASP A 123 -2.66 7.64 20.34
N THR A 124 -2.47 6.34 20.40
CA THR A 124 -2.96 5.50 21.50
C THR A 124 -1.80 4.93 22.32
N PRO A 125 -2.04 4.47 23.56
CA PRO A 125 -1.00 3.79 24.35
C PRO A 125 -0.44 2.51 23.73
N ARG A 126 -1.10 1.97 22.71
CA ARG A 126 -0.71 0.75 21.99
C ARG A 126 -0.21 1.04 20.57
N THR A 127 0.13 2.29 20.30
CA THR A 127 0.73 2.67 19.02
C THR A 127 2.24 2.58 19.10
N ALA A 128 2.84 1.87 18.15
CA ALA A 128 4.26 1.89 17.90
C ALA A 128 4.53 2.48 16.50
N THR A 129 5.51 3.36 16.41
CA THR A 129 5.91 4.01 15.16
C THR A 129 7.26 3.50 14.73
N LEU A 130 7.41 3.19 13.45
CA LEU A 130 8.64 2.73 12.83
C LEU A 130 9.25 3.87 12.01
N PHE A 131 10.56 4.08 12.15
CA PHE A 131 11.31 5.11 11.42
C PHE A 131 12.59 4.50 10.89
N ALA A 132 12.88 4.70 9.61
CA ALA A 132 14.20 4.37 9.07
C ALA A 132 15.28 5.34 9.56
N LEU A 133 14.92 6.61 9.72
CA LEU A 133 15.81 7.66 10.25
C LEU A 133 15.09 8.43 11.36
N THR A 134 15.75 8.58 12.50
CA THR A 134 15.23 9.40 13.59
C THR A 134 15.19 10.87 13.16
N ARG A 135 14.00 11.40 12.99
CA ARG A 135 13.72 12.82 12.71
C ARG A 135 12.81 13.39 13.79
N THR A 136 12.43 14.64 13.62
CA THR A 136 11.46 15.29 14.50
C THR A 136 10.16 14.47 14.51
N TYR A 137 9.68 14.13 15.69
CA TYR A 137 8.42 13.45 15.87
C TYR A 137 7.29 14.41 15.47
N GLY A 138 6.40 13.96 14.58
CA GLY A 138 5.21 14.72 14.18
C GLY A 138 4.17 14.80 15.31
N LEU A 139 2.92 14.52 14.97
CA LEU A 139 1.81 14.57 15.95
C LEU A 139 1.86 13.46 16.99
N ILE A 140 2.55 12.35 16.74
CA ILE A 140 2.67 11.21 17.66
C ILE A 140 4.03 11.29 18.37
N ALA A 141 4.02 11.67 19.64
CA ALA A 141 5.22 11.75 20.46
C ALA A 141 5.50 10.42 21.17
N PRO A 142 6.65 9.76 20.94
CA PRO A 142 6.95 8.49 21.57
C PRO A 142 7.23 8.65 23.07
N LYS A 143 6.73 7.73 23.88
CA LYS A 143 7.05 7.65 25.33
C LYS A 143 8.39 6.96 25.58
N CYS A 144 8.79 6.05 24.71
CA CYS A 144 10.08 5.38 24.71
C CYS A 144 10.56 5.15 23.29
N LEU A 145 11.87 5.07 23.12
CA LEU A 145 12.53 4.87 21.84
C LEU A 145 13.39 3.61 21.90
N PHE A 146 13.20 2.73 20.94
CA PHE A 146 14.03 1.55 20.73
C PHE A 146 14.79 1.72 19.42
N ARG A 147 16.09 1.46 19.44
CA ARG A 147 16.93 1.50 18.26
C ARG A 147 17.34 0.09 17.87
N PHE A 148 17.13 -0.25 16.61
CA PHE A 148 17.52 -1.53 16.03
C PHE A 148 18.66 -1.27 15.02
N GLU A 149 19.89 -1.67 15.37
CA GLU A 149 21.03 -1.51 14.46
C GLU A 149 21.18 -2.74 13.57
N THR A 150 20.32 -2.78 12.56
CA THR A 150 20.38 -3.83 11.53
C THR A 150 21.14 -3.35 10.30
N ARG A 151 21.68 -4.30 9.54
CA ARG A 151 22.30 -4.07 8.24
C ARG A 151 21.83 -5.14 7.24
N PRO A 152 21.89 -4.86 5.92
CA PRO A 152 21.55 -5.85 4.90
C PRO A 152 22.40 -7.11 5.05
N ALA A 153 21.82 -8.28 4.84
CA ALA A 153 22.54 -9.53 4.79
C ALA A 153 23.46 -9.60 3.57
N THR A 154 24.49 -10.42 3.67
CA THR A 154 25.43 -10.68 2.58
C THR A 154 24.71 -11.30 1.38
N LYS A 155 25.02 -10.82 0.17
CA LYS A 155 24.50 -11.38 -1.08
C LYS A 155 25.45 -12.47 -1.58
N TYR A 156 24.95 -13.68 -1.67
CA TYR A 156 25.72 -14.85 -2.10
C TYR A 156 25.67 -15.09 -3.61
N LEU A 157 24.54 -14.78 -4.25
CA LEU A 157 24.33 -14.92 -5.71
C LEU A 157 24.77 -16.30 -6.25
N ALA A 158 24.37 -17.35 -5.53
CA ALA A 158 24.70 -18.74 -5.76
C ALA A 158 26.18 -19.13 -5.44
N ALA A 159 26.99 -18.30 -4.81
CA ALA A 159 28.29 -18.61 -4.27
C ALA A 159 28.15 -19.42 -2.95
N GLN A 160 27.97 -20.73 -3.06
CA GLN A 160 27.66 -21.60 -1.93
C GLN A 160 28.87 -21.80 -1.00
N ASP A 161 30.07 -21.69 -1.51
CA ASP A 161 31.32 -21.72 -0.76
C ASP A 161 31.43 -20.55 0.23
N ILE A 162 31.00 -19.38 -0.18
CA ILE A 162 30.91 -18.17 0.70
C ILE A 162 29.88 -18.42 1.80
N LEU A 163 28.68 -18.90 1.43
CA LEU A 163 27.63 -19.21 2.39
C LEU A 163 28.08 -20.27 3.40
N ALA A 164 28.71 -21.34 2.92
CA ALA A 164 29.23 -22.39 3.79
C ALA A 164 30.29 -21.89 4.80
N SER A 165 31.18 -21.00 4.35
CA SER A 165 32.16 -20.32 5.19
C SER A 165 31.49 -19.46 6.25
N ASP A 166 30.47 -18.70 5.86
CA ASP A 166 29.70 -17.83 6.77
C ASP A 166 28.91 -18.66 7.79
N VAL A 167 28.27 -19.77 7.39
CA VAL A 167 27.58 -20.68 8.30
C VAL A 167 28.54 -21.26 9.34
N ALA A 168 29.72 -21.66 8.93
CA ALA A 168 30.76 -22.18 9.84
C ALA A 168 31.22 -21.07 10.82
N SER A 169 31.37 -19.84 10.33
CA SER A 169 31.74 -18.66 11.13
C SER A 169 30.64 -18.30 12.14
N TRP A 170 29.37 -18.29 11.72
CA TRP A 170 28.24 -18.01 12.60
C TRP A 170 28.14 -18.98 13.75
N ARG A 171 28.28 -20.27 13.47
CA ARG A 171 28.30 -21.31 14.52
C ARG A 171 29.44 -21.10 15.52
N LYS A 172 30.64 -20.82 15.03
CA LYS A 172 31.78 -20.53 15.89
C LYS A 172 31.62 -19.30 16.73
N ALA A 173 30.93 -18.24 16.19
CA ALA A 173 30.66 -17.00 16.89
C ALA A 173 29.44 -17.07 17.80
N GLY A 174 28.67 -18.17 17.79
CA GLY A 174 27.39 -18.31 18.49
C GLY A 174 26.30 -17.41 17.91
N THR A 175 26.38 -17.10 16.61
CA THR A 175 25.37 -16.33 15.88
C THR A 175 24.26 -17.25 15.41
N THR A 176 23.02 -16.91 15.73
CA THR A 176 21.83 -17.59 15.25
C THR A 176 21.54 -17.17 13.83
N ALA A 177 21.37 -18.13 12.91
CA ALA A 177 21.08 -17.81 11.52
C ALA A 177 19.83 -18.55 11.02
N VAL A 178 18.97 -17.82 10.32
CA VAL A 178 17.82 -18.38 9.62
C VAL A 178 18.00 -18.13 8.13
N ILE A 179 18.00 -19.20 7.36
CA ILE A 179 18.15 -19.16 5.91
C ILE A 179 16.80 -19.51 5.29
N TYR A 180 16.14 -18.51 4.74
CA TYR A 180 14.85 -18.62 4.08
C TYR A 180 15.08 -19.03 2.61
N ALA A 181 15.06 -20.32 2.35
CA ALA A 181 15.36 -20.89 1.05
C ALA A 181 14.13 -21.33 0.25
N GLY A 182 12.93 -21.14 0.83
CA GLY A 182 11.68 -21.49 0.17
C GLY A 182 11.65 -22.96 -0.28
N SER A 183 11.27 -23.18 -1.52
CA SER A 183 11.24 -24.54 -2.13
C SER A 183 12.63 -25.18 -2.33
N HIS A 184 13.71 -24.43 -2.14
CA HIS A 184 15.09 -24.90 -2.31
C HIS A 184 15.74 -25.35 -1.01
N SER A 185 15.02 -25.40 0.11
CA SER A 185 15.54 -25.65 1.45
C SER A 185 16.29 -26.99 1.55
N VAL A 186 15.72 -28.08 1.05
CA VAL A 186 16.37 -29.43 1.06
C VAL A 186 17.59 -29.46 0.17
N ARG A 187 17.48 -28.89 -1.05
CA ARG A 187 18.62 -28.83 -1.97
C ARG A 187 19.78 -28.02 -1.39
N LEU A 188 19.49 -26.90 -0.72
CA LEU A 188 20.51 -26.09 -0.08
C LEU A 188 21.18 -26.85 1.08
N GLN A 189 20.44 -27.63 1.84
CA GLN A 189 20.96 -28.47 2.89
C GLN A 189 21.96 -29.51 2.32
N ASP A 190 21.58 -30.21 1.24
CA ASP A 190 22.44 -31.19 0.60
C ASP A 190 23.74 -30.55 0.10
N GLN A 191 23.67 -29.39 -0.52
CA GLN A 191 24.82 -28.63 -1.01
C GLN A 191 25.76 -28.18 0.11
N LEU A 192 25.22 -27.74 1.26
CA LEU A 192 26.05 -27.39 2.43
C LEU A 192 26.67 -28.65 3.07
N LEU A 193 25.93 -29.76 3.09
CA LEU A 193 26.42 -31.04 3.61
C LEU A 193 27.61 -31.56 2.78
N ASP A 194 27.58 -31.41 1.45
CA ASP A 194 28.70 -31.74 0.56
C ASP A 194 29.98 -30.95 0.88
N MET A 195 29.83 -29.80 1.56
CA MET A 195 30.92 -28.93 2.04
C MET A 195 31.22 -29.13 3.54
N ASP A 196 30.76 -30.26 4.13
CA ASP A 196 30.90 -30.56 5.56
C ASP A 196 30.27 -29.55 6.51
N VAL A 197 29.22 -28.84 6.03
CA VAL A 197 28.45 -27.86 6.81
C VAL A 197 27.05 -28.39 7.09
N HIS A 198 26.80 -28.74 8.35
CA HIS A 198 25.49 -29.24 8.77
C HIS A 198 24.56 -28.10 9.13
N ALA A 199 23.35 -28.04 8.56
CA ALA A 199 22.28 -27.15 8.95
C ALA A 199 20.97 -27.93 9.06
N ALA A 200 20.15 -27.62 10.06
CA ALA A 200 18.83 -28.24 10.20
C ALA A 200 17.86 -27.64 9.19
N VAL A 201 16.96 -28.46 8.64
CA VAL A 201 15.88 -28.00 7.77
C VAL A 201 14.56 -28.11 8.49
N THR A 202 13.69 -27.12 8.30
CA THR A 202 12.30 -27.12 8.77
C THR A 202 11.39 -26.47 7.74
N ASP A 203 10.15 -26.92 7.65
CA ASP A 203 9.17 -26.30 6.75
C ASP A 203 8.74 -24.93 7.27
N ALA A 204 8.64 -24.79 8.61
CA ALA A 204 8.24 -23.56 9.26
C ALA A 204 8.90 -23.40 10.64
N LEU A 205 9.09 -22.16 11.07
CA LEU A 205 9.63 -21.82 12.38
C LEU A 205 8.52 -21.85 13.44
N THR A 206 8.30 -23.00 14.05
CA THR A 206 7.23 -23.21 15.05
C THR A 206 7.69 -23.11 16.51
N ARG A 207 8.98 -22.89 16.74
CA ARG A 207 9.58 -22.78 18.06
C ARG A 207 10.57 -21.62 18.16
N PRO A 208 10.89 -21.13 19.35
CA PRO A 208 12.00 -20.20 19.55
C PRO A 208 13.33 -20.80 19.07
N LEU A 209 14.18 -19.96 18.51
CA LEU A 209 15.53 -20.33 18.08
C LEU A 209 16.47 -20.45 19.26
N VAL A 210 17.41 -21.37 19.17
CA VAL A 210 18.48 -21.54 20.16
C VAL A 210 19.67 -20.68 19.74
N PRO A 211 20.32 -19.94 20.67
CA PRO A 211 21.50 -19.15 20.34
C PRO A 211 22.60 -19.99 19.67
N GLY A 212 23.12 -19.52 18.53
CA GLY A 212 24.13 -20.22 17.72
C GLY A 212 23.57 -21.28 16.79
N GLU A 213 22.27 -21.48 16.74
CA GLU A 213 21.62 -22.41 15.81
C GLU A 213 21.59 -21.84 14.39
N VAL A 214 21.83 -22.72 13.41
CA VAL A 214 21.62 -22.38 11.99
C VAL A 214 20.54 -23.29 11.42
N ILE A 215 19.46 -22.65 10.96
CA ILE A 215 18.28 -23.32 10.39
C ILE A 215 18.05 -22.86 8.97
N ILE A 216 17.73 -23.80 8.09
CA ILE A 216 17.20 -23.56 6.75
C ILE A 216 15.69 -23.78 6.82
N THR A 217 14.88 -22.82 6.33
CA THR A 217 13.42 -22.94 6.35
C THR A 217 12.82 -22.86 4.96
N GLY A 218 11.67 -23.54 4.77
CA GLY A 218 10.82 -23.44 3.59
C GLY A 218 10.01 -22.15 3.51
N GLU A 219 9.99 -21.35 4.59
CA GLU A 219 9.37 -20.04 4.59
C GLU A 219 10.14 -19.02 3.73
N SER A 220 9.60 -17.85 3.53
CA SER A 220 10.24 -16.78 2.74
C SER A 220 10.11 -15.42 3.42
N ILE A 221 11.16 -14.60 3.30
CA ILE A 221 11.14 -13.18 3.63
C ILE A 221 11.58 -12.38 2.39
N GLU A 222 11.18 -11.13 2.31
CA GLU A 222 11.48 -10.29 1.13
C GLU A 222 12.97 -9.96 1.04
N LYS A 223 13.59 -9.59 2.18
CA LYS A 223 15.00 -9.20 2.28
C LYS A 223 15.60 -9.75 3.55
N GLY A 224 16.83 -10.22 3.45
CA GLY A 224 17.62 -10.64 4.58
C GLY A 224 18.23 -9.46 5.36
N PHE A 225 18.57 -9.71 6.61
CA PHE A 225 19.23 -8.74 7.47
C PHE A 225 20.17 -9.40 8.48
N GLU A 226 21.12 -8.63 8.96
CA GLU A 226 21.93 -8.98 10.13
C GLU A 226 21.58 -8.06 11.29
N TYR A 227 21.45 -8.61 12.48
CA TYR A 227 21.27 -7.89 13.73
C TYR A 227 22.40 -8.26 14.69
N PRO A 228 23.55 -7.55 14.61
CA PRO A 228 24.77 -7.95 15.34
C PRO A 228 24.61 -7.92 16.86
N GLU A 229 23.83 -7.00 17.39
CA GLU A 229 23.66 -6.81 18.84
C GLU A 229 23.12 -8.05 19.53
N ILE A 230 22.20 -8.77 18.89
CA ILE A 230 21.63 -10.02 19.39
C ILE A 230 22.20 -11.26 18.67
N LYS A 231 23.22 -11.09 17.83
CA LYS A 231 23.83 -12.14 17.02
C LYS A 231 22.81 -12.93 16.22
N LEU A 232 21.97 -12.23 15.45
CA LEU A 232 20.95 -12.80 14.58
C LEU A 232 21.24 -12.45 13.12
N VAL A 233 21.16 -13.46 12.25
CA VAL A 233 21.22 -13.29 10.79
C VAL A 233 20.00 -13.94 10.17
N ALA A 234 19.37 -13.24 9.25
CA ALA A 234 18.32 -13.74 8.38
C ALA A 234 18.78 -13.58 6.93
N VAL A 235 18.78 -14.64 6.15
CA VAL A 235 19.16 -14.62 4.73
C VAL A 235 17.95 -15.02 3.91
N SER A 236 17.56 -14.21 2.89
CA SER A 236 16.43 -14.52 2.01
C SER A 236 16.87 -15.21 0.73
N GLU A 237 15.90 -15.72 -0.04
CA GLU A 237 16.15 -16.27 -1.37
C GLU A 237 16.81 -15.23 -2.30
N ALA A 238 16.51 -13.94 -2.12
CA ALA A 238 17.08 -12.86 -2.93
C ALA A 238 18.59 -12.70 -2.69
N GLU A 239 19.07 -12.87 -1.47
CA GLU A 239 20.50 -12.88 -1.15
C GLU A 239 21.17 -14.18 -1.62
N LEU A 240 20.47 -15.32 -1.52
CA LEU A 240 21.03 -16.63 -1.91
C LEU A 240 21.23 -16.74 -3.43
N TYR A 241 20.20 -16.39 -4.20
CA TYR A 241 20.13 -16.69 -5.64
C TYR A 241 20.00 -15.46 -6.54
N GLY A 242 19.93 -14.26 -5.98
CA GLY A 242 19.54 -13.04 -6.66
C GLY A 242 18.03 -12.86 -6.68
N ALA A 243 17.59 -11.67 -7.08
CA ALA A 243 16.18 -11.35 -7.19
C ALA A 243 15.52 -12.24 -8.27
N VAL A 244 14.94 -13.36 -7.86
CA VAL A 244 14.03 -14.12 -8.72
C VAL A 244 12.78 -13.27 -8.86
N GLN A 245 12.48 -12.80 -10.08
CA GLN A 245 11.14 -12.29 -10.37
C GLN A 245 10.16 -13.44 -10.09
N LYS A 246 9.55 -13.45 -8.90
CA LYS A 246 8.45 -14.38 -8.60
C LYS A 246 7.38 -14.13 -9.65
N ARG A 247 7.26 -15.03 -10.62
CA ARG A 247 6.05 -15.15 -11.42
C ARG A 247 4.95 -15.63 -10.48
N THR A 248 4.33 -14.71 -9.76
CA THR A 248 3.09 -15.00 -9.05
C THR A 248 2.07 -15.37 -10.12
N ALA A 249 1.69 -16.64 -10.15
CA ALA A 249 0.52 -17.09 -10.89
C ALA A 249 -0.67 -16.32 -10.30
N ALA A 250 -1.25 -15.40 -11.10
CA ALA A 250 -2.31 -14.44 -10.78
C ALA A 250 -1.86 -13.05 -10.29
N ALA A 251 -0.64 -12.61 -10.58
CA ALA A 251 -0.43 -11.17 -10.74
C ALA A 251 -0.87 -10.80 -12.16
N HIS A 252 -1.85 -9.91 -12.28
CA HIS A 252 -1.95 -9.08 -13.48
C HIS A 252 -0.52 -8.74 -13.91
N LYS A 253 -0.15 -9.08 -15.16
CA LYS A 253 1.16 -8.74 -15.71
C LYS A 253 1.45 -7.31 -15.26
N LYS A 254 2.42 -7.11 -14.35
CA LYS A 254 3.01 -5.79 -14.15
C LYS A 254 3.57 -5.45 -15.52
N ARG A 255 2.82 -4.63 -16.24
CA ARG A 255 3.24 -4.09 -17.52
C ARG A 255 4.51 -3.31 -17.21
N PRO A 256 5.52 -3.32 -18.10
CA PRO A 256 6.78 -2.63 -17.86
C PRO A 256 6.46 -1.19 -17.44
N GLN A 257 6.94 -0.79 -16.28
CA GLN A 257 6.89 0.62 -15.85
C GLN A 257 7.67 1.40 -16.89
N LEU A 258 7.01 2.38 -17.51
CA LEU A 258 7.66 3.33 -18.42
C LEU A 258 8.77 4.04 -17.66
N ALA A 259 10.01 3.80 -18.08
CA ALA A 259 11.08 4.71 -17.70
C ALA A 259 10.80 6.06 -18.37
N PHE A 260 10.90 7.14 -17.61
CA PHE A 260 10.68 8.51 -18.11
C PHE A 260 11.45 8.84 -19.39
N SER A 261 12.60 8.18 -19.59
CA SER A 261 13.47 8.30 -20.77
C SER A 261 12.91 7.69 -22.06
N GLU A 262 11.80 6.95 -21.97
CA GLU A 262 11.24 6.22 -23.13
C GLU A 262 10.06 6.94 -23.79
N LEU A 263 9.57 8.06 -23.19
CA LEU A 263 8.49 8.87 -23.74
C LEU A 263 9.03 10.05 -24.53
N SER A 264 8.63 10.14 -25.79
CA SER A 264 8.85 11.30 -26.64
C SER A 264 7.59 12.14 -26.76
N VAL A 265 7.73 13.47 -26.83
CA VAL A 265 6.59 14.36 -27.07
C VAL A 265 5.89 13.95 -28.37
N GLY A 266 4.57 13.75 -28.27
CA GLY A 266 3.76 13.24 -29.37
C GLY A 266 3.39 11.77 -29.27
N ASP A 267 4.06 10.99 -28.42
CA ASP A 267 3.73 9.57 -28.20
C ASP A 267 2.30 9.41 -27.69
N LEU A 268 1.63 8.35 -28.13
CA LEU A 268 0.38 7.92 -27.55
C LEU A 268 0.65 7.11 -26.28
N VAL A 269 -0.09 7.41 -25.25
CA VAL A 269 -0.01 6.73 -23.95
C VAL A 269 -1.40 6.31 -23.50
N VAL A 270 -1.47 5.24 -22.72
CA VAL A 270 -2.72 4.75 -22.12
C VAL A 270 -2.67 5.02 -20.65
N HIS A 271 -3.61 5.80 -20.16
CA HIS A 271 -3.85 5.96 -18.73
C HIS A 271 -4.86 4.94 -18.27
N GLU A 272 -4.64 4.32 -17.11
CA GLU A 272 -5.45 3.22 -16.58
C GLU A 272 -6.95 3.57 -16.49
N LEU A 273 -7.28 4.81 -16.08
CA LEU A 273 -8.66 5.27 -15.90
C LEU A 273 -9.18 6.16 -17.03
N HIS A 274 -8.30 6.89 -17.72
CA HIS A 274 -8.68 7.92 -18.70
C HIS A 274 -8.45 7.49 -20.17
N GLY A 275 -7.98 6.25 -20.39
CA GLY A 275 -7.79 5.72 -21.74
C GLY A 275 -6.60 6.34 -22.49
N VAL A 276 -6.70 6.39 -23.83
CA VAL A 276 -5.59 6.80 -24.72
C VAL A 276 -5.51 8.31 -24.83
N GLY A 277 -4.35 8.88 -24.46
CA GLY A 277 -4.02 10.29 -24.61
C GLY A 277 -2.69 10.47 -25.33
N ARG A 278 -2.37 11.70 -25.72
CA ARG A 278 -1.09 12.07 -26.34
C ARG A 278 -0.20 12.75 -25.32
N PHE A 279 1.02 12.28 -25.15
CA PHE A 279 2.00 12.91 -24.29
C PHE A 279 2.50 14.23 -24.89
N VAL A 280 2.30 15.33 -24.16
CA VAL A 280 2.66 16.70 -24.60
C VAL A 280 4.00 17.14 -24.00
N GLY A 281 4.34 16.64 -22.82
CA GLY A 281 5.56 17.00 -22.13
C GLY A 281 5.41 16.92 -20.61
N VAL A 282 6.41 17.41 -19.92
CA VAL A 282 6.40 17.56 -18.45
C VAL A 282 6.31 19.03 -18.14
N ILE A 283 5.46 19.36 -17.19
CA ILE A 283 5.33 20.72 -16.67
C ILE A 283 5.46 20.71 -15.15
N THR A 284 6.07 21.75 -14.64
CA THR A 284 6.17 21.97 -13.21
C THR A 284 5.01 22.84 -12.75
N LEU A 285 4.17 22.34 -11.87
CA LEU A 285 3.04 23.07 -11.29
C LEU A 285 3.25 23.25 -9.79
N THR A 286 2.85 24.41 -9.30
CA THR A 286 2.77 24.67 -7.86
C THR A 286 1.31 24.65 -7.44
N VAL A 287 0.91 23.59 -6.76
CA VAL A 287 -0.46 23.42 -6.25
C VAL A 287 -0.39 23.40 -4.72
N GLY A 288 -1.16 24.27 -4.07
CA GLY A 288 -1.19 24.34 -2.61
C GLY A 288 0.14 24.67 -1.92
N GLY A 289 1.06 25.37 -2.63
CA GLY A 289 2.40 25.71 -2.12
C GLY A 289 3.43 24.59 -2.29
N VAL A 290 3.06 23.46 -2.88
CA VAL A 290 3.98 22.36 -3.23
C VAL A 290 4.26 22.39 -4.73
N THR A 291 5.52 22.49 -5.11
CA THR A 291 5.96 22.47 -6.51
C THR A 291 6.32 21.04 -6.91
N ARG A 292 5.67 20.52 -7.95
CA ARG A 292 5.90 19.16 -8.48
C ARG A 292 5.90 19.15 -10.01
N ASP A 293 6.50 18.12 -10.56
CA ASP A 293 6.49 17.84 -11.98
C ASP A 293 5.31 16.92 -12.33
N TYR A 294 4.61 17.27 -13.42
CA TYR A 294 3.45 16.54 -13.93
C TYR A 294 3.65 16.17 -15.38
N LEU A 295 3.23 14.95 -15.77
CA LEU A 295 3.00 14.61 -17.16
C LEU A 295 1.77 15.35 -17.66
N HIS A 296 1.92 16.04 -18.77
CA HIS A 296 0.81 16.65 -19.48
C HIS A 296 0.37 15.72 -20.62
N LEU A 297 -0.87 15.23 -20.51
CA LEU A 297 -1.53 14.44 -21.55
C LEU A 297 -2.65 15.25 -22.17
N ALA A 298 -2.76 15.19 -23.50
CA ALA A 298 -3.86 15.78 -24.25
C ALA A 298 -4.77 14.67 -24.80
N TYR A 299 -6.07 14.86 -24.69
CA TYR A 299 -7.11 13.94 -25.19
C TYR A 299 -7.85 14.52 -26.40
N ALA A 300 -8.53 13.65 -27.15
CA ALA A 300 -9.44 14.06 -28.21
C ALA A 300 -10.56 14.93 -27.59
N GLY A 301 -10.78 16.13 -28.17
CA GLY A 301 -11.75 17.09 -27.60
C GLY A 301 -11.12 18.28 -26.87
N GLY A 302 -9.79 18.29 -26.71
CA GLY A 302 -9.06 19.41 -26.09
C GLY A 302 -8.90 19.31 -24.59
N GLU A 303 -9.34 18.21 -24.00
CA GLU A 303 -9.14 17.91 -22.58
C GLU A 303 -7.68 17.68 -22.25
N LYS A 304 -7.24 18.13 -21.07
CA LYS A 304 -5.87 18.02 -20.57
C LYS A 304 -5.87 17.28 -19.25
N LEU A 305 -4.98 16.32 -19.12
CA LEU A 305 -4.77 15.60 -17.86
C LEU A 305 -3.34 15.84 -17.38
N TYR A 306 -3.21 16.13 -16.09
CA TYR A 306 -1.92 16.31 -15.42
C TYR A 306 -1.70 15.21 -14.40
N ILE A 307 -0.71 14.36 -14.63
CA ILE A 307 -0.41 13.18 -13.78
C ILE A 307 0.88 13.47 -13.03
N PRO A 308 0.88 13.43 -11.71
CA PRO A 308 2.11 13.56 -10.94
C PRO A 308 3.15 12.52 -11.35
N THR A 309 4.42 12.90 -11.40
CA THR A 309 5.52 12.00 -11.83
C THR A 309 5.74 10.80 -10.90
N ASP A 310 5.21 10.83 -9.70
CA ASP A 310 5.19 9.71 -8.75
C ASP A 310 4.08 8.66 -9.06
N GLN A 311 3.15 8.96 -9.99
CA GLN A 311 2.09 8.07 -10.45
C GLN A 311 2.28 7.57 -11.90
N LEU A 312 3.51 7.53 -12.38
CA LEU A 312 3.85 7.05 -13.73
C LEU A 312 3.50 5.58 -13.98
N ASP A 313 3.35 4.80 -12.93
CA ASP A 313 2.90 3.41 -12.98
C ASP A 313 1.49 3.23 -13.56
N ARG A 314 0.68 4.31 -13.57
CA ARG A 314 -0.67 4.35 -14.17
C ARG A 314 -0.68 4.68 -15.65
N VAL A 315 0.48 4.99 -16.24
CA VAL A 315 0.61 5.38 -17.65
C VAL A 315 1.50 4.40 -18.38
N GLN A 316 1.12 4.05 -19.59
CA GLN A 316 1.88 3.13 -20.44
C GLN A 316 1.96 3.68 -21.86
N LYS A 317 3.08 3.43 -22.54
CA LYS A 317 3.19 3.74 -23.96
C LYS A 317 2.22 2.86 -24.76
N TYR A 318 1.42 3.47 -25.61
CA TYR A 318 0.53 2.74 -26.51
C TYR A 318 1.38 2.01 -27.56
N ILE A 319 1.36 0.69 -27.52
CA ILE A 319 1.98 -0.18 -28.51
C ILE A 319 0.84 -0.77 -29.35
N GLY A 320 0.22 0.07 -30.17
CA GLY A 320 -0.80 -0.34 -31.15
C GLY A 320 -0.18 -0.29 -32.53
N GLY A 321 -0.56 -1.24 -33.41
CA GLY A 321 -0.13 -1.22 -34.82
C GLY A 321 -0.58 0.05 -35.52
N GLU A 322 0.21 0.47 -36.52
CA GLU A 322 -0.14 1.52 -37.45
C GLU A 322 -1.53 1.23 -38.04
N GLU A 323 -2.49 2.11 -37.75
CA GLU A 323 -3.68 2.20 -38.58
C GLU A 323 -3.29 2.96 -39.86
N GLU A 324 -3.48 2.28 -41.02
CA GLU A 324 -3.52 2.90 -42.34
C GLU A 324 -4.61 3.99 -42.43
#